data_f2a5eab21963788f93878c09c2a61c14
#
_entry.id   f2a5eab21963788f93878c09c2a61c14
#
_cell.length_a   1.000
_cell.length_b   1.000
_cell.length_c   1.000
_cell.angle_alpha   90.00
_cell.angle_beta   90.00
_cell.angle_gamma   90.00
#
_symmetry.space_group_name_H-M   'P 1'
#
loop_
_entity.id
_entity.type
_entity.pdbx_description
1 polymer ?
#
loop_
_entity_poly.entity_id
_entity_poly.type
_entity_poly.pdbx_seq_one_letter_code
_entity_poly.pdbx_strand_id
1 'polypeptide(L)'
;MENQPITTDKEILGFITPNIMAITLIALTKTFSVHVGEADGFYFSEVIIVPILMGIMSAWHWRNMELTTRRTWFYNFLNCVIAAMLSGFVLGEGSICILIVSPLILCFVMIGYAIGRALFKKNNTGFNISVVSLLTVVFIADTLSKHEYNNVVADTIVINAPPAKIWKNVVAFKPIKQQPDFWLFRIGLPNPTAATVTGYHEGAGRKCIFSTGYAIGERISTYEPGKNLTFDIIDQPRDPEMMNHLDLLKGQFLLKDNGNGTTTVTGTRWYRLHVFPAWYYDLWAQSIVRNVHIRVMQHIKEISEAK
;
A
#
# COMPACT_ATOMS: atom_id res chain seq x y z
N MET A 1 23.33 49.27 10.67
CA MET A 1 23.60 47.81 10.73
C MET A 1 22.53 47.16 9.95
N GLU A 2 22.86 46.78 8.76
CA GLU A 2 21.96 46.27 7.72
C GLU A 2 21.49 44.86 8.11
N ASN A 3 20.20 44.71 8.32
CA ASN A 3 19.57 43.41 8.55
C ASN A 3 19.68 42.58 7.27
N GLN A 4 20.69 41.78 7.18
CA GLN A 4 20.93 40.87 6.05
C GLN A 4 19.81 39.81 5.99
N PRO A 5 19.28 39.49 4.78
CA PRO A 5 18.28 38.42 4.57
C PRO A 5 18.91 37.04 4.55
N ILE A 6 19.74 36.70 5.57
CA ILE A 6 20.44 35.40 5.66
C ILE A 6 19.48 34.23 5.96
N THR A 7 18.21 34.53 6.31
CA THR A 7 17.23 33.52 6.70
C THR A 7 16.58 32.83 5.51
N THR A 8 16.34 33.53 4.39
CA THR A 8 15.52 33.00 3.30
C THR A 8 16.19 31.85 2.53
N ASP A 9 17.49 31.97 2.23
CA ASP A 9 18.19 30.93 1.44
C ASP A 9 18.34 29.62 2.23
N LYS A 10 18.70 29.67 3.51
CA LYS A 10 18.83 28.48 4.36
C LYS A 10 17.49 27.84 4.67
N GLU A 11 16.44 28.63 4.79
CA GLU A 11 15.09 28.15 4.94
C GLU A 11 14.66 27.35 3.71
N ILE A 12 14.82 27.90 2.52
CA ILE A 12 14.51 27.26 1.23
C ILE A 12 15.36 26.00 1.02
N LEU A 13 16.68 26.06 1.29
CA LEU A 13 17.55 24.91 1.15
C LEU A 13 17.13 23.75 2.08
N GLY A 14 16.58 24.04 3.26
CA GLY A 14 16.05 23.01 4.16
C GLY A 14 14.81 22.29 3.63
N PHE A 15 14.15 22.81 2.58
CA PHE A 15 13.11 22.11 1.82
C PHE A 15 13.65 21.42 0.57
N ILE A 16 14.49 22.10 -0.20
CA ILE A 16 14.94 21.59 -1.50
C ILE A 16 15.85 20.39 -1.34
N THR A 17 16.92 20.50 -0.53
CA THR A 17 17.98 19.50 -0.47
C THR A 17 17.51 18.16 0.10
N PRO A 18 16.69 18.08 1.20
CA PRO A 18 16.20 16.80 1.69
C PRO A 18 15.27 16.09 0.69
N ASN A 19 14.46 16.85 -0.03
CA ASN A 19 13.53 16.30 -1.00
C ASN A 19 14.25 15.79 -2.26
N ILE A 20 15.23 16.53 -2.79
CA ILE A 20 16.07 16.06 -3.91
C ILE A 20 16.80 14.78 -3.50
N MET A 21 17.43 14.77 -2.32
CA MET A 21 18.11 13.59 -1.81
C MET A 21 17.16 12.39 -1.72
N ALA A 22 15.98 12.57 -1.12
CA ALA A 22 15.01 11.51 -0.96
C ALA A 22 14.57 10.91 -2.30
N ILE A 23 14.14 11.74 -3.24
CA ILE A 23 13.71 11.28 -4.57
C ILE A 23 14.85 10.59 -5.32
N THR A 24 16.07 11.13 -5.21
CA THR A 24 17.24 10.51 -5.87
C THR A 24 17.52 9.12 -5.29
N LEU A 25 17.53 8.98 -3.96
CA LEU A 25 17.75 7.68 -3.31
C LEU A 25 16.67 6.66 -3.68
N ILE A 26 15.39 7.04 -3.62
CA ILE A 26 14.28 6.15 -3.99
C ILE A 26 14.33 5.78 -5.49
N ALA A 27 14.64 6.72 -6.37
CA ALA A 27 14.79 6.43 -7.79
C ALA A 27 15.94 5.45 -8.07
N LEU A 28 17.04 5.58 -7.33
CA LEU A 28 18.18 4.66 -7.44
C LEU A 28 17.82 3.25 -6.96
N THR A 29 17.12 3.12 -5.82
CA THR A 29 16.65 1.80 -5.32
C THR A 29 15.71 1.14 -6.32
N LYS A 30 14.71 1.85 -6.83
CA LYS A 30 13.78 1.33 -7.84
C LYS A 30 14.51 0.86 -9.09
N THR A 31 15.43 1.67 -9.62
CA THR A 31 16.22 1.30 -10.79
C THR A 31 17.04 0.04 -10.54
N PHE A 32 17.62 -0.09 -9.36
CA PHE A 32 18.41 -1.25 -8.97
C PHE A 32 17.53 -2.50 -8.80
N SER A 33 16.39 -2.39 -8.11
CA SER A 33 15.44 -3.50 -7.90
C SER A 33 14.92 -4.08 -9.21
N VAL A 34 14.61 -3.25 -10.19
CA VAL A 34 14.20 -3.68 -11.53
C VAL A 34 15.29 -4.52 -12.23
N HIS A 35 16.57 -4.14 -12.05
CA HIS A 35 17.69 -4.89 -12.65
C HIS A 35 17.93 -6.27 -11.99
N VAL A 36 17.57 -6.39 -10.71
CA VAL A 36 17.71 -7.65 -9.95
C VAL A 36 16.47 -8.54 -10.09
N GLY A 37 15.40 -8.05 -10.73
CA GLY A 37 14.17 -8.82 -10.98
C GLY A 37 13.29 -8.97 -9.73
N GLU A 38 13.43 -8.08 -8.76
CA GLU A 38 12.61 -8.04 -7.55
C GLU A 38 11.39 -7.13 -7.74
N ALA A 39 10.30 -7.40 -7.00
CA ALA A 39 9.12 -6.55 -7.04
C ALA A 39 9.42 -5.18 -6.42
N ASP A 40 8.87 -4.11 -7.01
CA ASP A 40 8.93 -2.75 -6.47
C ASP A 40 8.15 -2.67 -5.14
N GLY A 41 8.83 -2.88 -4.02
CA GLY A 41 8.26 -2.73 -2.68
C GLY A 41 8.73 -1.46 -1.98
N PHE A 42 8.03 -1.05 -0.92
CA PHE A 42 8.56 -0.09 0.04
C PHE A 42 9.47 -0.82 1.02
N TYR A 43 10.78 -0.62 0.87
CA TYR A 43 11.76 -1.20 1.75
C TYR A 43 11.91 -0.41 3.06
N PHE A 44 12.49 -1.05 4.08
CA PHE A 44 12.84 -0.40 5.34
C PHE A 44 13.60 0.93 5.10
N SER A 45 14.53 0.93 4.16
CA SER A 45 15.32 2.11 3.80
C SER A 45 14.46 3.26 3.29
N GLU A 46 13.49 3.00 2.43
CA GLU A 46 12.66 4.04 1.82
C GLU A 46 11.69 4.66 2.83
N VAL A 47 11.15 3.84 3.73
CA VAL A 47 10.12 4.27 4.67
C VAL A 47 10.70 4.82 5.98
N ILE A 48 11.91 4.37 6.38
CA ILE A 48 12.52 4.74 7.65
C ILE A 48 13.80 5.54 7.45
N ILE A 49 14.79 5.00 6.71
CA ILE A 49 16.11 5.62 6.61
C ILE A 49 16.05 6.93 5.83
N VAL A 50 15.42 6.94 4.67
CA VAL A 50 15.29 8.16 3.84
C VAL A 50 14.57 9.29 4.59
N PRO A 51 13.39 9.08 5.24
CA PRO A 51 12.74 10.10 6.05
C PRO A 51 13.60 10.59 7.24
N ILE A 52 14.32 9.69 7.91
CA ILE A 52 15.26 10.10 8.98
C ILE A 52 16.36 11.01 8.41
N LEU A 53 16.96 10.65 7.28
CA LEU A 53 17.96 11.48 6.60
C LEU A 53 17.39 12.83 6.17
N MET A 54 16.15 12.87 5.66
CA MET A 54 15.45 14.12 5.35
C MET A 54 15.35 15.02 6.58
N GLY A 55 14.93 14.48 7.71
CA GLY A 55 14.83 15.22 8.97
C GLY A 55 16.18 15.73 9.47
N ILE A 56 17.23 14.90 9.43
CA ILE A 56 18.59 15.28 9.81
C ILE A 56 19.12 16.42 8.92
N MET A 57 18.92 16.31 7.62
CA MET A 57 19.35 17.33 6.65
C MET A 57 18.60 18.65 6.84
N SER A 58 17.29 18.59 7.08
CA SER A 58 16.49 19.78 7.41
C SER A 58 17.00 20.44 8.69
N ALA A 59 17.28 19.66 9.75
CA ALA A 59 17.83 20.16 11.00
C ALA A 59 19.20 20.84 10.81
N TRP A 60 20.05 20.30 9.90
CA TRP A 60 21.34 20.88 9.59
C TRP A 60 21.22 22.25 8.92
N HIS A 61 20.29 22.43 7.96
CA HIS A 61 20.04 23.72 7.32
C HIS A 61 19.45 24.73 8.30
N TRP A 62 18.50 24.31 9.13
CA TRP A 62 17.76 25.18 10.07
C TRP A 62 18.42 25.32 11.45
N ARG A 63 19.66 24.78 11.64
CA ARG A 63 20.33 24.75 12.96
C ARG A 63 20.54 26.12 13.60
N ASN A 64 20.70 27.17 12.79
CA ASN A 64 20.89 28.55 13.23
C ASN A 64 19.58 29.34 13.34
N MET A 65 18.46 28.74 12.96
CA MET A 65 17.15 29.36 13.04
C MET A 65 16.49 29.05 14.39
N GLU A 66 15.93 30.07 15.02
CA GLU A 66 15.15 29.90 16.26
C GLU A 66 13.71 29.53 15.91
N LEU A 67 13.52 28.27 15.51
CA LEU A 67 12.20 27.75 15.19
C LEU A 67 11.44 27.41 16.47
N THR A 68 10.22 27.93 16.59
CA THR A 68 9.26 27.48 17.60
C THR A 68 8.80 26.05 17.28
N THR A 69 8.36 25.29 18.28
CA THR A 69 7.84 23.95 18.11
C THR A 69 6.78 23.88 17.00
N ARG A 70 5.86 24.85 16.97
CA ARG A 70 4.80 24.91 15.94
C ARG A 70 5.36 25.08 14.52
N ARG A 71 6.36 25.96 14.33
CA ARG A 71 7.03 26.13 13.02
C ARG A 71 7.80 24.89 12.62
N THR A 72 8.48 24.23 13.56
CA THR A 72 9.18 22.97 13.32
C THR A 72 8.24 21.89 12.78
N TRP A 73 7.09 21.68 13.44
CA TRP A 73 6.07 20.75 12.97
C TRP A 73 5.56 21.12 11.57
N PHE A 74 5.24 22.36 11.36
CA PHE A 74 4.73 22.85 10.07
C PHE A 74 5.75 22.67 8.93
N TYR A 75 7.02 22.97 9.17
CA TYR A 75 8.08 22.85 8.15
C TYR A 75 8.36 21.39 7.79
N ASN A 76 8.42 20.51 8.78
CA ASN A 76 8.60 19.08 8.52
C ASN A 76 7.35 18.46 7.85
N PHE A 77 6.15 18.90 8.23
CA PHE A 77 4.93 18.53 7.53
C PHE A 77 4.96 18.98 6.06
N LEU A 78 5.38 20.21 5.80
CA LEU A 78 5.52 20.73 4.42
C LEU A 78 6.57 19.93 3.62
N ASN A 79 7.68 19.53 4.24
CA ASN A 79 8.65 18.62 3.61
C ASN A 79 8.00 17.29 3.21
N CYS A 80 7.20 16.69 4.08
CA CYS A 80 6.47 15.46 3.74
C CYS A 80 5.47 15.67 2.60
N VAL A 81 4.77 16.79 2.56
CA VAL A 81 3.84 17.12 1.45
C VAL A 81 4.60 17.26 0.13
N ILE A 82 5.74 17.95 0.13
CA ILE A 82 6.60 18.10 -1.05
C ILE A 82 7.11 16.72 -1.51
N ALA A 83 7.62 15.90 -0.59
CA ALA A 83 8.06 14.55 -0.89
C ALA A 83 6.94 13.69 -1.49
N ALA A 84 5.75 13.74 -0.91
CA ALA A 84 4.56 13.04 -1.39
C ALA A 84 4.19 13.46 -2.83
N MET A 85 4.15 14.76 -3.10
CA MET A 85 3.89 15.26 -4.45
C MET A 85 4.95 14.81 -5.46
N LEU A 86 6.23 14.92 -5.09
CA LEU A 86 7.33 14.49 -5.96
C LEU A 86 7.29 12.96 -6.19
N SER A 87 6.96 12.16 -5.17
CA SER A 87 6.82 10.70 -5.33
C SER A 87 5.70 10.36 -6.32
N GLY A 88 4.55 11.01 -6.23
CA GLY A 88 3.46 10.81 -7.18
C GLY A 88 3.83 11.21 -8.62
N PHE A 89 4.45 12.38 -8.81
CA PHE A 89 4.78 12.89 -10.14
C PHE A 89 6.01 12.26 -10.78
N VAL A 90 7.05 11.99 -9.99
CA VAL A 90 8.36 11.54 -10.52
C VAL A 90 8.46 10.01 -10.50
N LEU A 91 7.97 9.38 -9.43
CA LEU A 91 8.10 7.93 -9.22
C LEU A 91 6.83 7.16 -9.65
N GLY A 92 5.73 7.86 -9.95
CA GLY A 92 4.47 7.23 -10.35
C GLY A 92 3.76 6.48 -9.23
N GLU A 93 3.98 6.86 -7.96
CA GLU A 93 3.32 6.24 -6.82
C GLU A 93 1.82 6.58 -6.78
N GLY A 94 1.00 5.61 -6.41
CA GLY A 94 -0.43 5.79 -6.25
C GLY A 94 -0.79 6.76 -5.11
N SER A 95 -1.81 7.57 -5.33
CA SER A 95 -2.23 8.60 -4.38
C SER A 95 -2.69 8.03 -3.04
N ILE A 96 -3.34 6.87 -3.05
CA ILE A 96 -3.79 6.17 -1.85
C ILE A 96 -2.61 5.52 -1.12
N CYS A 97 -1.63 4.97 -1.85
CA CYS A 97 -0.40 4.46 -1.25
C CYS A 97 0.36 5.58 -0.54
N ILE A 98 0.49 6.75 -1.16
CA ILE A 98 1.09 7.95 -0.55
C ILE A 98 0.30 8.37 0.70
N LEU A 99 -1.02 8.39 0.65
CA LEU A 99 -1.87 8.71 1.80
C LEU A 99 -1.62 7.77 2.98
N ILE A 100 -1.53 6.47 2.70
CA ILE A 100 -1.29 5.43 3.71
C ILE A 100 0.10 5.60 4.34
N VAL A 101 1.14 5.84 3.55
CA VAL A 101 2.52 5.92 4.06
C VAL A 101 2.86 7.26 4.72
N SER A 102 2.17 8.35 4.37
CA SER A 102 2.50 9.71 4.82
C SER A 102 2.59 9.90 6.33
N PRO A 103 1.69 9.34 7.19
CA PRO A 103 1.82 9.49 8.64
C PRO A 103 3.11 8.85 9.18
N LEU A 104 3.52 7.73 8.60
CA LEU A 104 4.72 7.00 8.99
C LEU A 104 5.97 7.79 8.59
N ILE A 105 6.01 8.32 7.36
CA ILE A 105 7.09 9.19 6.87
C ILE A 105 7.22 10.43 7.76
N LEU A 106 6.12 11.11 8.09
CA LEU A 106 6.16 12.28 8.97
C LEU A 106 6.75 11.96 10.34
N CYS A 107 6.39 10.81 10.92
CA CYS A 107 6.94 10.36 12.18
C CYS A 107 8.47 10.22 12.11
N PHE A 108 9.00 9.57 11.07
CA PHE A 108 10.45 9.36 10.92
C PHE A 108 11.20 10.64 10.51
N VAL A 109 10.60 11.53 9.74
CA VAL A 109 11.17 12.88 9.48
C VAL A 109 11.30 13.65 10.80
N MET A 110 10.30 13.61 11.68
CA MET A 110 10.36 14.27 12.98
C MET A 110 11.42 13.66 13.89
N ILE A 111 11.55 12.34 13.91
CA ILE A 111 12.63 11.63 14.64
C ILE A 111 14.00 12.07 14.08
N GLY A 112 14.16 12.07 12.76
CA GLY A 112 15.39 12.52 12.09
C GLY A 112 15.73 13.97 12.40
N TYR A 113 14.73 14.86 12.41
CA TYR A 113 14.92 16.25 12.81
C TYR A 113 15.37 16.38 14.27
N ALA A 114 14.77 15.60 15.19
CA ALA A 114 15.20 15.60 16.60
C ALA A 114 16.66 15.11 16.77
N ILE A 115 17.02 14.04 16.07
CA ILE A 115 18.39 13.52 16.02
C ILE A 115 19.33 14.60 15.46
N GLY A 116 18.99 15.22 14.34
CA GLY A 116 19.78 16.27 13.72
C GLY A 116 19.97 17.47 14.65
N ARG A 117 18.94 17.89 15.37
CA ARG A 117 19.05 18.97 16.38
C ARG A 117 19.98 18.61 17.54
N ALA A 118 20.05 17.35 17.94
CA ALA A 118 20.98 16.87 18.96
C ALA A 118 22.43 16.83 18.45
N LEU A 119 22.62 16.39 17.20
CA LEU A 119 23.95 16.26 16.57
C LEU A 119 24.54 17.62 16.19
N PHE A 120 23.74 18.55 15.67
CA PHE A 120 24.19 19.85 15.16
C PHE A 120 23.84 20.97 16.12
N LYS A 121 24.55 21.04 17.24
CA LYS A 121 24.47 22.20 18.12
C LYS A 121 24.91 23.47 17.37
N LYS A 122 24.39 24.63 17.77
CA LYS A 122 24.54 25.94 17.13
C LYS A 122 25.99 26.28 16.68
N ASN A 123 27.01 25.74 17.35
CA ASN A 123 28.43 25.98 17.08
C ASN A 123 29.13 24.85 16.27
N ASN A 124 28.42 23.76 15.96
CA ASN A 124 29.02 22.68 15.18
C ASN A 124 28.63 22.88 13.70
N THR A 125 29.63 23.20 12.87
CA THR A 125 29.47 23.43 11.43
C THR A 125 29.61 22.15 10.60
N GLY A 126 30.18 21.07 11.19
CA GLY A 126 30.42 19.80 10.51
C GLY A 126 29.16 18.95 10.40
N PHE A 127 28.93 18.35 9.25
CA PHE A 127 28.00 17.26 9.09
C PHE A 127 28.58 16.00 9.74
N ASN A 128 27.83 15.30 10.57
CA ASN A 128 28.35 14.11 11.24
C ASN A 128 28.45 12.94 10.26
N ILE A 129 29.62 12.85 9.60
CA ILE A 129 29.88 11.86 8.55
C ILE A 129 29.65 10.43 9.05
N SER A 130 29.95 10.11 10.29
CA SER A 130 29.80 8.76 10.84
C SER A 130 28.34 8.31 10.86
N VAL A 131 27.39 9.19 11.25
CA VAL A 131 25.95 8.87 11.25
C VAL A 131 25.44 8.68 9.83
N VAL A 132 25.84 9.56 8.92
CA VAL A 132 25.42 9.45 7.51
C VAL A 132 26.00 8.18 6.89
N SER A 133 27.27 7.85 7.15
CA SER A 133 27.90 6.64 6.64
C SER A 133 27.18 5.38 7.17
N LEU A 134 26.85 5.34 8.46
CA LEU A 134 26.12 4.22 9.06
C LEU A 134 24.74 4.04 8.39
N LEU A 135 23.99 5.12 8.25
CA LEU A 135 22.68 5.07 7.60
C LEU A 135 22.77 4.64 6.12
N THR A 136 23.84 5.07 5.42
CA THR A 136 24.10 4.64 4.05
C THR A 136 24.40 3.13 3.97
N VAL A 137 25.19 2.59 4.90
CA VAL A 137 25.48 1.14 4.96
C VAL A 137 24.20 0.35 5.22
N VAL A 138 23.35 0.81 6.16
CA VAL A 138 22.06 0.17 6.45
C VAL A 138 21.16 0.24 5.22
N PHE A 139 21.13 1.38 4.53
CA PHE A 139 20.36 1.55 3.29
C PHE A 139 20.78 0.54 2.22
N ILE A 140 22.09 0.39 1.97
CA ILE A 140 22.58 -0.59 0.98
C ILE A 140 22.24 -2.02 1.40
N ALA A 141 22.43 -2.37 2.66
CA ALA A 141 22.14 -3.71 3.17
C ALA A 141 20.64 -4.06 3.04
N ASP A 142 19.78 -3.11 3.34
CA ASP A 142 18.33 -3.29 3.23
C ASP A 142 17.87 -3.44 1.78
N THR A 143 18.40 -2.63 0.86
CA THR A 143 18.09 -2.72 -0.58
C THR A 143 18.45 -4.09 -1.19
N LEU A 144 19.38 -4.81 -0.56
CA LEU A 144 19.80 -6.17 -0.96
C LEU A 144 18.98 -7.27 -0.25
N SER A 145 18.06 -6.91 0.65
CA SER A 145 17.28 -7.85 1.48
C SER A 145 15.89 -8.05 0.88
N LYS A 146 15.38 -9.29 1.00
CA LYS A 146 14.00 -9.61 0.59
C LYS A 146 13.04 -9.37 1.73
N HIS A 147 11.98 -8.62 1.47
CA HIS A 147 10.91 -8.33 2.41
C HIS A 147 9.60 -8.93 1.91
N GLU A 148 9.31 -10.16 2.29
CA GLU A 148 8.07 -10.85 1.96
C GLU A 148 7.29 -11.19 3.22
N TYR A 149 6.04 -10.76 3.29
CA TYR A 149 5.14 -11.10 4.37
C TYR A 149 3.84 -11.69 3.82
N ASN A 150 3.60 -12.97 4.09
CA ASN A 150 2.40 -13.68 3.65
C ASN A 150 1.31 -13.62 4.73
N ASN A 151 0.08 -13.33 4.31
CA ASN A 151 -1.06 -13.32 5.22
C ASN A 151 -2.34 -13.82 4.53
N VAL A 152 -3.38 -14.04 5.34
CA VAL A 152 -4.69 -14.52 4.90
C VAL A 152 -5.80 -13.76 5.60
N VAL A 153 -6.85 -13.44 4.84
CA VAL A 153 -8.10 -12.86 5.37
C VAL A 153 -9.25 -13.76 5.00
N ALA A 154 -10.12 -14.05 5.97
CA ALA A 154 -11.34 -14.81 5.78
C ALA A 154 -12.53 -14.07 6.38
N ASP A 155 -13.62 -13.97 5.63
CA ASP A 155 -14.88 -13.36 6.05
C ASP A 155 -16.04 -14.30 5.74
N THR A 156 -17.08 -14.25 6.58
CA THR A 156 -18.21 -15.18 6.49
C THR A 156 -19.53 -14.42 6.50
N ILE A 157 -20.45 -14.81 5.61
CA ILE A 157 -21.83 -14.30 5.60
C ILE A 157 -22.84 -15.46 5.51
N VAL A 158 -24.05 -15.22 5.96
CA VAL A 158 -25.17 -16.15 5.78
C VAL A 158 -26.10 -15.61 4.70
N ILE A 159 -26.46 -16.47 3.76
CA ILE A 159 -27.32 -16.18 2.62
C ILE A 159 -28.59 -17.04 2.73
N ASN A 160 -29.77 -16.43 2.59
CA ASN A 160 -31.09 -17.10 2.64
C ASN A 160 -31.41 -17.75 1.30
N ALA A 161 -30.58 -18.68 0.87
CA ALA A 161 -30.77 -19.46 -0.34
C ALA A 161 -29.98 -20.79 -0.23
N PRO A 162 -30.41 -21.83 -0.95
CA PRO A 162 -29.66 -23.10 -0.97
C PRO A 162 -28.35 -22.97 -1.77
N PRO A 163 -27.34 -23.82 -1.50
CA PRO A 163 -26.04 -23.73 -2.15
C PRO A 163 -26.09 -23.73 -3.68
N ALA A 164 -26.99 -24.52 -4.28
CA ALA A 164 -27.15 -24.61 -5.74
C ALA A 164 -27.53 -23.27 -6.38
N LYS A 165 -28.36 -22.44 -5.71
CA LYS A 165 -28.73 -21.11 -6.20
C LYS A 165 -27.60 -20.12 -6.09
N ILE A 166 -26.83 -20.20 -5.00
CA ILE A 166 -25.69 -19.31 -4.72
C ILE A 166 -24.52 -19.63 -5.63
N TRP A 167 -24.26 -20.90 -5.93
CA TRP A 167 -23.10 -21.38 -6.65
C TRP A 167 -22.85 -20.68 -7.98
N LYS A 168 -23.91 -20.48 -8.76
CA LYS A 168 -23.82 -19.81 -10.06
C LYS A 168 -23.24 -18.39 -9.92
N ASN A 169 -23.63 -17.71 -8.84
CA ASN A 169 -23.23 -16.34 -8.55
C ASN A 169 -21.82 -16.23 -7.91
N VAL A 170 -21.35 -17.31 -7.29
CA VAL A 170 -19.99 -17.40 -6.75
C VAL A 170 -18.96 -17.59 -7.86
N VAL A 171 -19.26 -18.47 -8.82
CA VAL A 171 -18.36 -18.77 -9.94
C VAL A 171 -18.20 -17.56 -10.86
N ALA A 172 -19.29 -16.92 -11.22
CA ALA A 172 -19.29 -15.68 -11.99
C ALA A 172 -20.48 -14.81 -11.55
N PHE A 173 -20.31 -13.50 -11.50
CA PHE A 173 -21.35 -12.58 -11.11
C PHE A 173 -21.47 -11.39 -12.06
N LYS A 174 -22.70 -10.92 -12.23
CA LYS A 174 -23.04 -9.76 -13.05
C LYS A 174 -22.48 -8.46 -12.42
N PRO A 175 -22.38 -7.37 -13.20
CA PRO A 175 -21.86 -6.11 -12.69
C PRO A 175 -22.58 -5.63 -11.42
N ILE A 176 -21.79 -5.30 -10.41
CA ILE A 176 -22.22 -4.68 -9.16
C ILE A 176 -22.61 -3.23 -9.45
N LYS A 177 -23.89 -2.89 -9.27
CA LYS A 177 -24.40 -1.54 -9.54
C LYS A 177 -24.37 -0.62 -8.32
N GLN A 178 -24.29 -1.21 -7.12
CA GLN A 178 -24.29 -0.47 -5.87
C GLN A 178 -23.00 0.33 -5.70
N GLN A 179 -23.13 1.55 -5.18
CA GLN A 179 -21.98 2.35 -4.78
C GLN A 179 -21.20 1.64 -3.66
N PRO A 180 -19.88 1.72 -3.65
CA PRO A 180 -19.09 1.11 -2.59
C PRO A 180 -19.27 1.85 -1.25
N ASP A 181 -19.43 1.10 -0.16
CA ASP A 181 -19.55 1.68 1.18
C ASP A 181 -18.19 2.05 1.77
N PHE A 182 -17.16 1.30 1.45
CA PHE A 182 -15.81 1.52 1.96
C PHE A 182 -15.22 2.84 1.41
N TRP A 183 -14.77 3.69 2.31
CA TRP A 183 -14.34 5.06 1.97
C TRP A 183 -13.16 5.12 1.01
N LEU A 184 -12.20 4.17 1.07
CA LEU A 184 -11.08 4.13 0.14
C LEU A 184 -11.54 3.87 -1.30
N PHE A 185 -12.58 3.04 -1.51
CA PHE A 185 -13.17 2.83 -2.83
C PHE A 185 -13.83 4.10 -3.37
N ARG A 186 -14.37 4.95 -2.48
CA ARG A 186 -15.00 6.22 -2.87
C ARG A 186 -13.98 7.26 -3.31
N ILE A 187 -12.75 7.20 -2.82
CA ILE A 187 -11.67 8.14 -3.17
C ILE A 187 -10.75 7.62 -4.27
N GLY A 188 -11.05 6.46 -4.88
CA GLY A 188 -10.36 5.99 -6.08
C GLY A 188 -9.68 4.64 -5.99
N LEU A 189 -9.62 3.99 -4.80
CA LEU A 189 -9.07 2.63 -4.73
C LEU A 189 -9.90 1.70 -5.63
N PRO A 190 -9.27 0.90 -6.50
CA PRO A 190 -9.97 -0.06 -7.34
C PRO A 190 -10.82 -1.03 -6.52
N ASN A 191 -12.05 -1.25 -6.95
CA ASN A 191 -12.97 -2.18 -6.30
C ASN A 191 -13.59 -3.15 -7.32
N PRO A 192 -13.93 -4.39 -6.91
CA PRO A 192 -14.49 -5.39 -7.83
C PRO A 192 -15.87 -4.96 -8.33
N THR A 193 -16.08 -5.14 -9.62
CA THR A 193 -17.34 -4.80 -10.30
C THR A 193 -18.01 -5.99 -10.94
N ALA A 194 -17.28 -6.97 -11.46
CA ALA A 194 -17.84 -8.16 -12.08
C ALA A 194 -16.83 -9.31 -12.04
N ALA A 195 -17.33 -10.54 -12.23
CA ALA A 195 -16.47 -11.68 -12.49
C ALA A 195 -17.03 -12.52 -13.66
N THR A 196 -16.14 -12.91 -14.56
CA THR A 196 -16.44 -13.76 -15.73
C THR A 196 -15.63 -15.04 -15.69
N VAL A 197 -16.10 -16.07 -16.37
CA VAL A 197 -15.47 -17.39 -16.42
C VAL A 197 -15.52 -17.95 -17.83
N THR A 198 -14.48 -18.70 -18.25
CA THR A 198 -14.44 -19.37 -19.55
C THR A 198 -15.07 -20.76 -19.54
N GLY A 199 -15.27 -21.35 -18.35
CA GLY A 199 -15.84 -22.67 -18.15
C GLY A 199 -16.16 -22.95 -16.69
N TYR A 200 -16.92 -24.00 -16.43
CA TYR A 200 -17.38 -24.40 -15.10
C TYR A 200 -16.69 -25.73 -14.69
N HIS A 201 -15.36 -25.71 -14.65
CA HIS A 201 -14.51 -26.87 -14.33
C HIS A 201 -13.15 -26.41 -13.80
N GLU A 202 -12.39 -27.30 -13.24
CA GLU A 202 -10.98 -27.08 -12.88
C GLU A 202 -10.14 -26.74 -14.12
N GLY A 203 -9.21 -25.83 -13.98
CA GLY A 203 -8.38 -25.30 -15.06
C GLY A 203 -9.03 -24.14 -15.85
N ALA A 204 -10.34 -23.91 -15.72
CA ALA A 204 -11.01 -22.80 -16.39
C ALA A 204 -10.45 -21.45 -15.96
N GLY A 205 -10.34 -20.51 -16.91
CA GLY A 205 -9.97 -19.13 -16.65
C GLY A 205 -11.12 -18.36 -16.01
N ARG A 206 -10.81 -17.56 -15.02
CA ARG A 206 -11.74 -16.61 -14.38
C ARG A 206 -11.10 -15.22 -14.39
N LYS A 207 -11.89 -14.17 -14.58
CA LYS A 207 -11.42 -12.78 -14.52
C LYS A 207 -12.26 -12.01 -13.53
N CYS A 208 -11.63 -11.38 -12.56
CA CYS A 208 -12.24 -10.40 -11.69
C CYS A 208 -11.98 -9.00 -12.22
N ILE A 209 -13.04 -8.28 -12.60
CA ILE A 209 -12.96 -6.95 -13.22
C ILE A 209 -13.16 -5.90 -12.13
N PHE A 210 -12.33 -4.85 -12.18
CA PHE A 210 -12.33 -3.74 -11.22
C PHE A 210 -12.87 -2.45 -11.85
N SER A 211 -13.23 -1.49 -10.99
CA SER A 211 -13.83 -0.20 -11.37
C SER A 211 -12.95 0.67 -12.28
N THR A 212 -11.65 0.45 -12.26
CA THR A 212 -10.67 1.12 -13.14
C THR A 212 -10.54 0.48 -14.52
N GLY A 213 -11.28 -0.60 -14.78
CA GLY A 213 -11.17 -1.39 -16.01
C GLY A 213 -10.09 -2.47 -15.98
N TYR A 214 -9.24 -2.50 -14.96
CA TYR A 214 -8.30 -3.58 -14.75
C TYR A 214 -9.01 -4.90 -14.46
N ALA A 215 -8.41 -6.00 -14.87
CA ALA A 215 -8.90 -7.33 -14.58
C ALA A 215 -7.79 -8.21 -14.02
N ILE A 216 -8.05 -8.86 -12.90
CA ILE A 216 -7.17 -9.88 -12.33
C ILE A 216 -7.49 -11.21 -13.02
N GLY A 217 -6.48 -11.82 -13.62
CA GLY A 217 -6.56 -13.15 -14.23
C GLY A 217 -6.44 -14.24 -13.16
N GLU A 218 -7.42 -15.11 -13.12
CA GLU A 218 -7.53 -16.20 -12.15
C GLU A 218 -7.68 -17.53 -12.89
N ARG A 219 -7.18 -18.61 -12.28
CA ARG A 219 -7.38 -19.99 -12.78
C ARG A 219 -8.05 -20.82 -11.69
N ILE A 220 -9.16 -21.44 -12.00
CA ILE A 220 -9.85 -22.32 -11.06
C ILE A 220 -8.96 -23.54 -10.77
N SER A 221 -8.55 -23.71 -9.52
CA SER A 221 -7.73 -24.82 -9.04
C SER A 221 -8.53 -25.89 -8.31
N THR A 222 -9.74 -25.55 -7.81
CA THR A 222 -10.69 -26.53 -7.26
C THR A 222 -12.10 -26.12 -7.64
N TYR A 223 -12.87 -27.04 -8.18
CA TYR A 223 -14.25 -26.85 -8.59
C TYR A 223 -15.14 -27.97 -8.04
N GLU A 224 -15.73 -27.75 -6.87
CA GLU A 224 -16.71 -28.66 -6.25
C GLU A 224 -18.07 -27.96 -6.22
N PRO A 225 -19.01 -28.28 -7.14
CA PRO A 225 -20.29 -27.61 -7.25
C PRO A 225 -21.07 -27.50 -5.93
N GLY A 226 -21.43 -26.29 -5.55
CA GLY A 226 -22.17 -26.00 -4.32
C GLY A 226 -21.36 -26.12 -3.03
N LYS A 227 -20.05 -26.37 -3.08
CA LYS A 227 -19.20 -26.56 -1.89
C LYS A 227 -17.96 -25.70 -1.89
N ASN A 228 -17.09 -25.83 -2.89
CA ASN A 228 -15.77 -25.23 -2.86
C ASN A 228 -15.37 -24.72 -4.24
N LEU A 229 -15.11 -23.43 -4.33
CA LEU A 229 -14.45 -22.80 -5.47
C LEU A 229 -13.13 -22.21 -4.99
N THR A 230 -12.02 -22.74 -5.49
CA THR A 230 -10.69 -22.20 -5.25
C THR A 230 -10.06 -21.80 -6.56
N PHE A 231 -9.35 -20.69 -6.58
CA PHE A 231 -8.67 -20.18 -7.77
C PHE A 231 -7.34 -19.52 -7.37
N ASP A 232 -6.35 -19.75 -8.21
CA ASP A 232 -5.04 -19.14 -8.10
C ASP A 232 -4.99 -17.89 -8.99
N ILE A 233 -4.28 -16.86 -8.52
CA ILE A 233 -4.06 -15.64 -9.29
C ILE A 233 -2.90 -15.92 -10.26
N ILE A 234 -3.14 -15.75 -11.56
CA ILE A 234 -2.17 -16.04 -12.62
C ILE A 234 -1.72 -14.79 -13.37
N ASP A 235 -2.50 -13.73 -13.30
CA ASP A 235 -2.19 -12.45 -13.90
C ASP A 235 -2.76 -11.33 -13.04
N GLN A 236 -1.90 -10.41 -12.67
CA GLN A 236 -2.23 -9.29 -11.81
C GLN A 236 -1.68 -8.02 -12.46
N PRO A 237 -2.56 -7.14 -13.00
CA PRO A 237 -2.11 -5.92 -13.65
C PRO A 237 -1.38 -5.00 -12.67
N ARG A 238 -0.39 -4.29 -13.14
CA ARG A 238 0.34 -3.30 -12.35
C ARG A 238 -0.47 -2.00 -12.27
N ASP A 239 -1.34 -1.91 -11.27
CA ASP A 239 -2.06 -0.69 -10.92
C ASP A 239 -1.26 0.05 -9.84
N PRO A 240 -0.90 1.34 -10.00
CA PRO A 240 -0.10 2.09 -9.01
C PRO A 240 -0.66 2.10 -7.59
N GLU A 241 -1.99 1.95 -7.45
CA GLU A 241 -2.66 1.96 -6.14
C GLU A 241 -2.64 0.61 -5.41
N MET A 242 -2.29 -0.49 -6.10
CA MET A 242 -2.37 -1.82 -5.52
C MET A 242 -1.13 -2.68 -5.72
N MET A 243 -0.41 -2.51 -6.83
CA MET A 243 0.30 -3.64 -7.41
C MET A 243 1.75 -3.80 -7.04
N ASN A 244 2.49 -2.81 -6.66
CA ASN A 244 3.90 -3.02 -6.38
C ASN A 244 4.15 -3.41 -4.91
N HIS A 245 3.09 -3.35 -4.09
CA HIS A 245 3.20 -3.50 -2.65
C HIS A 245 2.47 -4.72 -2.12
N LEU A 246 1.54 -5.29 -2.91
CA LEU A 246 0.70 -6.41 -2.52
C LEU A 246 0.45 -7.34 -3.71
N ASP A 247 0.81 -8.61 -3.56
CA ASP A 247 0.41 -9.68 -4.46
C ASP A 247 -0.79 -10.44 -3.89
N LEU A 248 -1.83 -10.58 -4.68
CA LEU A 248 -2.89 -11.54 -4.41
C LEU A 248 -2.42 -12.91 -4.93
N LEU A 249 -2.47 -13.94 -4.09
CA LEU A 249 -1.94 -15.27 -4.43
C LEU A 249 -3.07 -16.24 -4.81
N LYS A 250 -4.13 -16.26 -4.00
CA LYS A 250 -5.19 -17.26 -4.07
C LYS A 250 -6.49 -16.72 -3.52
N GLY A 251 -7.61 -17.21 -4.02
CA GLY A 251 -8.92 -16.95 -3.47
C GLY A 251 -9.74 -18.23 -3.34
N GLN A 252 -10.64 -18.25 -2.36
CA GLN A 252 -11.53 -19.39 -2.11
C GLN A 252 -12.91 -18.91 -1.66
N PHE A 253 -13.94 -19.62 -2.10
CA PHE A 253 -15.28 -19.56 -1.56
C PHE A 253 -15.70 -20.96 -1.10
N LEU A 254 -16.00 -21.08 0.19
CA LEU A 254 -16.57 -22.29 0.77
C LEU A 254 -18.04 -22.05 1.08
N LEU A 255 -18.90 -22.99 0.67
CA LEU A 255 -20.33 -22.97 0.91
C LEU A 255 -20.68 -24.15 1.84
N LYS A 256 -21.34 -23.83 2.95
CA LYS A 256 -21.86 -24.81 3.91
C LYS A 256 -23.36 -24.69 3.99
N ASP A 257 -24.08 -25.73 3.59
CA ASP A 257 -25.54 -25.82 3.79
C ASP A 257 -25.84 -25.93 5.28
N ASN A 258 -26.73 -25.08 5.77
CA ASN A 258 -27.13 -25.07 7.18
C ASN A 258 -28.35 -25.99 7.45
N GLY A 259 -28.91 -26.62 6.43
CA GLY A 259 -30.08 -27.54 6.53
C GLY A 259 -31.44 -26.87 6.76
N ASN A 260 -31.46 -25.54 6.86
CA ASN A 260 -32.67 -24.73 7.10
C ASN A 260 -33.03 -23.79 5.92
N GLY A 261 -32.52 -24.10 4.72
CA GLY A 261 -32.73 -23.27 3.53
C GLY A 261 -31.75 -22.09 3.44
N THR A 262 -30.81 -21.95 4.37
CA THR A 262 -29.75 -20.96 4.33
C THR A 262 -28.38 -21.61 4.09
N THR A 263 -27.44 -20.84 3.59
CA THR A 263 -26.06 -21.27 3.34
C THR A 263 -25.08 -20.29 3.97
N THR A 264 -24.11 -20.82 4.68
CA THR A 264 -22.94 -20.05 5.14
C THR A 264 -21.90 -20.01 4.03
N VAL A 265 -21.53 -18.82 3.60
CA VAL A 265 -20.48 -18.59 2.59
C VAL A 265 -19.28 -17.96 3.27
N THR A 266 -18.11 -18.62 3.17
CA THR A 266 -16.83 -18.12 3.65
C THR A 266 -15.97 -17.76 2.45
N GLY A 267 -15.56 -16.50 2.36
CA GLY A 267 -14.57 -16.02 1.38
C GLY A 267 -13.20 -15.91 2.03
N THR A 268 -12.19 -16.50 1.43
CA THR A 268 -10.81 -16.44 1.92
C THR A 268 -9.89 -15.93 0.82
N ARG A 269 -8.95 -15.07 1.19
CA ARG A 269 -7.93 -14.50 0.28
C ARG A 269 -6.55 -14.62 0.90
N TRP A 270 -5.60 -15.16 0.16
CA TRP A 270 -4.18 -15.18 0.49
C TRP A 270 -3.48 -14.10 -0.28
N TYR A 271 -2.63 -13.36 0.42
CA TYR A 271 -1.85 -12.29 -0.18
C TYR A 271 -0.45 -12.21 0.41
N ARG A 272 0.43 -11.51 -0.31
CA ARG A 272 1.81 -11.25 0.08
C ARG A 272 2.06 -9.75 0.03
N LEU A 273 2.70 -9.23 1.06
CA LEU A 273 3.17 -7.84 1.10
C LEU A 273 4.67 -7.80 0.83
N HIS A 274 5.09 -6.83 0.04
CA HIS A 274 6.48 -6.51 -0.27
C HIS A 274 6.89 -5.18 0.35
N VAL A 275 6.41 -4.89 1.57
CA VAL A 275 6.55 -3.59 2.24
C VAL A 275 7.03 -3.75 3.67
N PHE A 276 7.74 -2.73 4.16
CA PHE A 276 8.17 -2.63 5.54
C PHE A 276 7.77 -1.27 6.14
N PRO A 277 7.32 -1.20 7.39
CA PRO A 277 7.11 -2.31 8.34
C PRO A 277 5.80 -3.07 8.06
N ALA A 278 5.92 -4.39 7.88
CA ALA A 278 4.79 -5.24 7.48
C ALA A 278 3.57 -5.09 8.40
N TRP A 279 3.76 -4.96 9.73
CA TRP A 279 2.67 -4.80 10.69
C TRP A 279 1.79 -3.57 10.42
N TYR A 280 2.38 -2.48 9.96
CA TYR A 280 1.64 -1.25 9.64
C TYR A 280 0.81 -1.41 8.37
N TYR A 281 1.44 -1.91 7.32
CA TYR A 281 0.77 -2.09 6.02
C TYR A 281 -0.25 -3.22 6.05
N ASP A 282 -0.02 -4.24 6.87
CA ASP A 282 -0.94 -5.37 7.02
C ASP A 282 -2.29 -4.95 7.60
N LEU A 283 -2.32 -3.97 8.51
CA LEU A 283 -3.58 -3.38 8.99
C LEU A 283 -4.42 -2.80 7.84
N TRP A 284 -3.78 -2.11 6.92
CA TRP A 284 -4.44 -1.54 5.74
C TRP A 284 -4.81 -2.62 4.73
N ALA A 285 -3.90 -3.52 4.43
CA ALA A 285 -4.12 -4.63 3.51
C ALA A 285 -5.28 -5.51 3.95
N GLN A 286 -5.34 -5.91 5.23
CA GLN A 286 -6.47 -6.65 5.78
C GLN A 286 -7.79 -5.89 5.62
N SER A 287 -7.80 -4.60 5.92
CA SER A 287 -8.99 -3.78 5.78
C SER A 287 -9.45 -3.70 4.32
N ILE A 288 -8.52 -3.48 3.39
CA ILE A 288 -8.82 -3.40 1.94
C ILE A 288 -9.32 -4.75 1.43
N VAL A 289 -8.58 -5.83 1.67
CA VAL A 289 -8.93 -7.18 1.20
C VAL A 289 -10.28 -7.64 1.78
N ARG A 290 -10.54 -7.37 3.07
CA ARG A 290 -11.83 -7.63 3.71
C ARG A 290 -12.97 -6.90 3.01
N ASN A 291 -12.82 -5.62 2.71
CA ASN A 291 -13.86 -4.84 2.05
C ASN A 291 -14.08 -5.27 0.59
N VAL A 292 -13.04 -5.76 -0.11
CA VAL A 292 -13.20 -6.44 -1.41
C VAL A 292 -14.07 -7.69 -1.28
N HIS A 293 -13.81 -8.56 -0.29
CA HIS A 293 -14.62 -9.77 -0.05
C HIS A 293 -16.06 -9.44 0.31
N ILE A 294 -16.23 -8.56 1.30
CA ILE A 294 -17.57 -8.18 1.79
C ILE A 294 -18.42 -7.64 0.63
N ARG A 295 -17.86 -6.76 -0.20
CA ARG A 295 -18.56 -6.22 -1.37
C ARG A 295 -19.03 -7.31 -2.32
N VAL A 296 -18.16 -8.26 -2.67
CA VAL A 296 -18.51 -9.38 -3.56
C VAL A 296 -19.54 -10.29 -2.92
N MET A 297 -19.35 -10.67 -1.66
CA MET A 297 -20.26 -11.58 -0.96
C MET A 297 -21.64 -10.95 -0.72
N GLN A 298 -21.71 -9.66 -0.39
CA GLN A 298 -22.98 -8.93 -0.28
C GLN A 298 -23.74 -8.90 -1.60
N HIS A 299 -23.03 -8.63 -2.71
CA HIS A 299 -23.66 -8.69 -4.04
C HIS A 299 -24.16 -10.10 -4.37
N ILE A 300 -23.36 -11.14 -4.09
CA ILE A 300 -23.80 -12.55 -4.27
C ILE A 300 -25.03 -12.83 -3.42
N LYS A 301 -25.09 -12.33 -2.18
CA LYS A 301 -26.26 -12.46 -1.31
C LYS A 301 -27.50 -11.83 -1.94
N GLU A 302 -27.40 -10.57 -2.33
CA GLU A 302 -28.53 -9.82 -2.93
C GLU A 302 -29.10 -10.53 -4.16
N ILE A 303 -28.24 -10.93 -5.12
CA ILE A 303 -28.70 -11.60 -6.34
C ILE A 303 -29.16 -13.05 -6.13
N SER A 304 -28.73 -13.69 -5.03
CA SER A 304 -29.16 -15.04 -4.68
C SER A 304 -30.42 -15.07 -3.86
N GLU A 305 -30.71 -14.04 -3.07
CA GLU A 305 -31.95 -13.88 -2.29
C GLU A 305 -33.07 -13.24 -3.12
N ALA A 306 -32.77 -12.58 -4.23
CA ALA A 306 -33.79 -12.05 -5.14
C ALA A 306 -34.70 -13.16 -5.66
N LYS A 307 -36.04 -12.90 -5.65
CA LYS A 307 -37.08 -13.80 -6.10
C LYS A 307 -37.11 -13.98 -7.61
#